data_a00065dfd399bc0fb17719b4f3d88b3a
#
_entry.id   a00065dfd399bc0fb17719b4f3d88b3a
#
_cell.length_a   1.000
_cell.length_b   1.000
_cell.length_c   1.000
_cell.angle_alpha   90.00
_cell.angle_beta   90.00
_cell.angle_gamma   90.00
#
_symmetry.space_group_name_H-M   'P 1'
#
loop_
_entity.id
_entity.type
_entity.pdbx_description
1 polymer ?
#
loop_
_entity_poly.entity_id
_entity_poly.type
_entity_poly.pdbx_seq_one_letter_code
_entity_poly.pdbx_strand_id
1 'polypeptide(L)'
;MSNHKTHFGFSTVDENEKAGKVAEVFHSVAKNYDIMNDVMSGGLHRVWKHFTINTARLKKGDKVLDIAGGTGDLSRGWAKRVGKEGEVWLTDINSSMLTVGRDRLLNEGLILPVSLADAEKLPFPDNYFNLVSVAFGLRNMTHKDAALKEMHRVLKPG
;
A
#
# COMPACT_ATOMS: atom_id res chain seq x y z
N MET A 1 8.32 -11.55 -28.85
CA MET A 1 8.01 -11.05 -27.49
C MET A 1 9.18 -11.36 -26.58
N SER A 2 9.80 -10.37 -26.01
CA SER A 2 10.87 -10.58 -25.04
C SER A 2 10.23 -11.06 -23.72
N ASN A 3 10.45 -12.31 -23.35
CA ASN A 3 10.10 -12.81 -22.02
C ASN A 3 11.04 -12.16 -21.00
N HIS A 4 10.59 -11.09 -20.38
CA HIS A 4 11.31 -10.49 -19.28
C HIS A 4 11.13 -11.36 -18.04
N LYS A 5 12.24 -11.83 -17.47
CA LYS A 5 12.27 -12.60 -16.24
C LYS A 5 12.43 -11.68 -15.04
N THR A 6 11.72 -11.97 -13.97
CA THR A 6 11.76 -11.23 -12.71
C THR A 6 11.82 -12.17 -11.51
N HIS A 7 12.05 -11.65 -10.31
CA HIS A 7 12.17 -12.46 -9.10
C HIS A 7 10.85 -12.58 -8.35
N PHE A 8 10.57 -13.79 -7.86
CA PHE A 8 9.51 -14.08 -6.89
C PHE A 8 10.12 -14.92 -5.76
N GLY A 9 10.41 -14.28 -4.62
CA GLY A 9 11.19 -14.92 -3.55
C GLY A 9 12.57 -15.33 -4.04
N PHE A 10 12.89 -16.62 -3.95
CA PHE A 10 14.15 -17.20 -4.41
C PHE A 10 14.10 -17.77 -5.83
N SER A 11 12.97 -17.66 -6.53
CA SER A 11 12.79 -18.16 -7.89
C SER A 11 12.73 -17.04 -8.91
N THR A 12 13.22 -17.32 -10.12
CA THR A 12 13.07 -16.43 -11.28
C THR A 12 11.86 -16.90 -12.08
N VAL A 13 10.93 -15.99 -12.36
CA VAL A 13 9.67 -16.25 -13.08
C VAL A 13 9.46 -15.21 -14.17
N ASP A 14 8.61 -15.49 -15.13
CA ASP A 14 8.19 -14.52 -16.12
C ASP A 14 7.32 -13.43 -15.46
N GLU A 15 7.38 -12.19 -15.98
CA GLU A 15 6.68 -11.05 -15.39
C GLU A 15 5.17 -11.28 -15.25
N ASN A 16 4.54 -11.88 -16.25
CA ASN A 16 3.11 -12.18 -16.21
C ASN A 16 2.76 -13.24 -15.17
N GLU A 17 3.64 -14.22 -14.97
CA GLU A 17 3.47 -15.25 -13.94
C GLU A 17 3.66 -14.68 -12.53
N LYS A 18 4.57 -13.71 -12.36
CA LYS A 18 4.80 -13.07 -11.06
C LYS A 18 3.53 -12.38 -10.55
N ALA A 19 2.87 -11.59 -11.39
CA ALA A 19 1.64 -10.90 -11.01
C ALA A 19 0.54 -11.90 -10.58
N GLY A 20 0.37 -12.99 -11.32
CA GLY A 20 -0.59 -14.05 -10.99
C GLY A 20 -0.27 -14.76 -9.67
N LYS A 21 0.99 -15.13 -9.45
CA LYS A 21 1.42 -15.80 -8.21
C LYS A 21 1.29 -14.89 -6.99
N VAL A 22 1.62 -13.62 -7.11
CA VAL A 22 1.44 -12.63 -6.03
C VAL A 22 -0.03 -12.45 -5.70
N ALA A 23 -0.90 -12.31 -6.71
CA ALA A 23 -2.34 -12.20 -6.52
C ALA A 23 -2.92 -13.43 -5.82
N GLU A 24 -2.52 -14.64 -6.22
CA GLU A 24 -2.98 -15.90 -5.61
C GLU A 24 -2.59 -15.98 -4.13
N VAL A 25 -1.36 -15.64 -3.77
CA VAL A 25 -0.91 -15.60 -2.39
C VAL A 25 -1.74 -14.60 -1.58
N PHE A 26 -1.95 -13.39 -2.06
CA PHE A 26 -2.74 -12.39 -1.35
C PHE A 26 -4.21 -12.76 -1.23
N HIS A 27 -4.81 -13.41 -2.22
CA HIS A 27 -6.16 -13.94 -2.12
C HIS A 27 -6.30 -14.99 -1.00
N SER A 28 -5.33 -15.90 -0.90
CA SER A 28 -5.36 -16.97 0.10
C SER A 28 -5.15 -16.48 1.53
N VAL A 29 -4.40 -15.40 1.73
CA VAL A 29 -4.01 -14.90 3.05
C VAL A 29 -4.69 -13.59 3.47
N ALA A 30 -5.54 -13.01 2.62
CA ALA A 30 -6.11 -11.67 2.84
C ALA A 30 -6.78 -11.51 4.22
N LYS A 31 -7.54 -12.50 4.67
CA LYS A 31 -8.24 -12.48 5.97
C LYS A 31 -7.30 -12.62 7.16
N ASN A 32 -6.18 -13.30 7.00
CA ASN A 32 -5.23 -13.61 8.06
C ASN A 32 -3.91 -12.86 7.89
N TYR A 33 -3.88 -11.87 7.02
CA TYR A 33 -2.65 -11.18 6.61
C TYR A 33 -1.91 -10.55 7.81
N ASP A 34 -2.63 -9.90 8.72
CA ASP A 34 -2.03 -9.28 9.89
C ASP A 34 -1.46 -10.31 10.86
N ILE A 35 -2.18 -11.41 11.09
CA ILE A 35 -1.71 -12.50 11.94
C ILE A 35 -0.45 -13.13 11.36
N MET A 36 -0.44 -13.35 10.04
CA MET A 36 0.73 -13.89 9.35
C MET A 36 1.93 -12.94 9.44
N ASN A 37 1.73 -11.63 9.28
CA ASN A 37 2.79 -10.63 9.45
C ASN A 37 3.30 -10.59 10.89
N ASP A 38 2.42 -10.67 11.88
CA ASP A 38 2.82 -10.76 13.29
C ASP A 38 3.69 -11.98 13.57
N VAL A 39 3.30 -13.13 13.06
CA VAL A 39 4.06 -14.38 13.22
C VAL A 39 5.41 -14.31 12.52
N MET A 40 5.44 -13.85 11.27
CA MET A 40 6.67 -13.81 10.45
C MET A 40 7.68 -12.76 10.92
N SER A 41 7.22 -11.66 11.50
CA SER A 41 8.09 -10.55 11.94
C SER A 41 8.31 -10.51 13.45
N GLY A 42 7.69 -11.40 14.22
CA GLY A 42 7.72 -11.36 15.69
C GLY A 42 7.11 -10.07 16.26
N GLY A 43 6.13 -9.48 15.58
CA GLY A 43 5.49 -8.23 15.97
C GLY A 43 6.27 -6.96 15.59
N LEU A 44 7.48 -7.06 15.05
CA LEU A 44 8.31 -5.91 14.69
C LEU A 44 7.65 -4.99 13.65
N HIS A 45 6.83 -5.53 12.75
CA HIS A 45 6.13 -4.73 11.75
C HIS A 45 5.19 -3.69 12.39
N ARG A 46 4.59 -3.98 13.55
CA ARG A 46 3.75 -3.02 14.30
C ARG A 46 4.59 -1.87 14.85
N VAL A 47 5.76 -2.18 15.39
CA VAL A 47 6.71 -1.17 15.89
C VAL A 47 7.16 -0.26 14.75
N TRP A 48 7.51 -0.82 13.60
CA TRP A 48 7.95 -0.03 12.44
C TRP A 48 6.83 0.83 11.86
N LYS A 49 5.61 0.32 11.78
CA LYS A 49 4.45 1.13 11.35
C LYS A 49 4.22 2.30 12.29
N HIS A 50 4.27 2.06 13.59
CA HIS A 50 4.13 3.12 14.59
C HIS A 50 5.24 4.17 14.49
N PHE A 51 6.48 3.73 14.35
CA PHE A 51 7.62 4.62 14.12
C PHE A 51 7.46 5.46 12.84
N THR A 52 7.05 4.83 11.75
CA THR A 52 6.81 5.50 10.47
C THR A 52 5.75 6.61 10.60
N ILE A 53 4.62 6.28 11.25
CA ILE A 53 3.53 7.24 11.47
C ILE A 53 4.00 8.44 12.30
N ASN A 54 4.81 8.20 13.33
CA ASN A 54 5.31 9.27 14.18
C ASN A 54 6.37 10.14 13.49
N THR A 55 7.17 9.55 12.61
CA THR A 55 8.27 10.25 11.92
C THR A 55 7.78 11.09 10.73
N ALA A 56 6.63 10.77 10.15
CA ALA A 56 6.15 11.34 8.89
C ALA A 56 5.77 12.83 8.96
N ARG A 57 5.70 13.44 10.14
CA ARG A 57 5.41 14.88 10.36
C ARG A 57 4.15 15.39 9.67
N LEU A 58 3.15 14.53 9.49
CA LEU A 58 1.87 14.91 8.90
C LEU A 58 1.13 15.93 9.78
N LYS A 59 0.48 16.86 9.11
CA LYS A 59 -0.36 17.90 9.70
C LYS A 59 -1.84 17.60 9.47
N LYS A 60 -2.70 18.20 10.28
CA LYS A 60 -4.14 18.19 10.03
C LYS A 60 -4.46 18.79 8.66
N GLY A 61 -5.30 18.10 7.90
CA GLY A 61 -5.67 18.51 6.54
C GLY A 61 -4.77 17.99 5.43
N ASP A 62 -3.65 17.32 5.75
CA ASP A 62 -2.77 16.74 4.73
C ASP A 62 -3.45 15.61 3.95
N LYS A 63 -2.99 15.42 2.71
CA LYS A 63 -3.44 14.38 1.81
C LYS A 63 -2.39 13.27 1.70
N VAL A 64 -2.81 12.04 1.89
CA VAL A 64 -1.93 10.86 1.93
C VAL A 64 -2.40 9.80 0.95
N LEU A 65 -1.47 9.20 0.25
CA LEU A 65 -1.68 8.02 -0.57
C LEU A 65 -0.98 6.82 0.07
N ASP A 66 -1.73 5.77 0.36
CA ASP A 66 -1.20 4.50 0.86
C ASP A 66 -1.26 3.44 -0.25
N ILE A 67 -0.10 3.15 -0.83
CA ILE A 67 0.06 2.22 -1.95
C ILE A 67 0.33 0.81 -1.40
N ALA A 68 -0.31 -0.18 -2.01
CA ALA A 68 -0.27 -1.55 -1.53
C ALA A 68 -0.64 -1.62 -0.04
N GLY A 69 -1.65 -0.83 0.34
CA GLY A 69 -2.06 -0.62 1.72
C GLY A 69 -2.71 -1.83 2.37
N GLY A 70 -3.15 -2.80 1.56
CA GLY A 70 -3.64 -4.09 2.02
C GLY A 70 -4.80 -3.95 2.99
N THR A 71 -4.60 -4.43 4.21
CA THR A 71 -5.62 -4.43 5.27
C THR A 71 -5.83 -3.06 5.93
N GLY A 72 -5.14 -2.01 5.48
CA GLY A 72 -5.40 -0.64 5.89
C GLY A 72 -4.75 -0.20 7.20
N ASP A 73 -3.80 -0.92 7.71
CA ASP A 73 -3.12 -0.60 8.98
C ASP A 73 -2.46 0.77 8.99
N LEU A 74 -1.66 1.08 7.96
CA LEU A 74 -1.05 2.41 7.83
C LEU A 74 -2.11 3.47 7.54
N SER A 75 -3.05 3.19 6.63
CA SER A 75 -4.14 4.12 6.31
C SER A 75 -4.92 4.55 7.55
N ARG A 76 -5.17 3.64 8.49
CA ARG A 76 -5.77 3.94 9.79
C ARG A 76 -4.92 4.92 10.60
N GLY A 77 -3.62 4.69 10.65
CA GLY A 77 -2.68 5.58 11.34
C GLY A 77 -2.60 6.95 10.71
N TRP A 78 -2.54 7.01 9.39
CA TRP A 78 -2.56 8.27 8.63
C TRP A 78 -3.85 9.06 8.86
N ALA A 79 -5.01 8.40 8.81
CA ALA A 79 -6.31 9.03 9.03
C ALA A 79 -6.40 9.72 10.40
N LYS A 80 -5.87 9.09 11.45
CA LYS A 80 -5.80 9.70 12.78
C LYS A 80 -4.91 10.95 12.81
N ARG A 81 -3.83 10.95 12.04
CA ARG A 81 -2.90 12.09 11.98
C ARG A 81 -3.49 13.28 11.22
N VAL A 82 -4.06 13.06 10.05
CA VAL A 82 -4.57 14.13 9.19
C VAL A 82 -5.94 14.64 9.64
N GLY A 83 -6.68 13.86 10.38
CA GLY A 83 -7.99 14.22 10.92
C GLY A 83 -9.08 14.32 9.85
N LYS A 84 -10.24 14.85 10.24
CA LYS A 84 -11.44 14.94 9.38
C LYS A 84 -11.26 15.85 8.16
N GLU A 85 -10.36 16.81 8.24
CA GLU A 85 -10.05 17.75 7.16
C GLU A 85 -9.02 17.20 6.17
N GLY A 86 -8.33 16.12 6.55
CA GLY A 86 -7.37 15.42 5.72
C GLY A 86 -8.01 14.40 4.81
N GLU A 87 -7.19 13.83 3.93
CA GLU A 87 -7.60 12.86 2.95
C GLU A 87 -6.58 11.71 2.92
N VAL A 88 -7.06 10.47 3.08
CA VAL A 88 -6.21 9.28 2.99
C VAL A 88 -6.84 8.31 1.98
N TRP A 89 -6.10 8.01 0.93
CA TRP A 89 -6.49 7.03 -0.06
C TRP A 89 -5.84 5.68 0.23
N LEU A 90 -6.65 4.67 0.46
CA LEU A 90 -6.22 3.28 0.51
C LEU A 90 -6.25 2.70 -0.89
N THR A 91 -5.10 2.29 -1.41
CA THR A 91 -4.98 1.67 -2.73
C THR A 91 -4.27 0.34 -2.67
N ASP A 92 -4.69 -0.57 -3.51
CA ASP A 92 -4.04 -1.86 -3.71
C ASP A 92 -4.34 -2.36 -5.14
N ILE A 93 -3.48 -3.20 -5.68
CA ILE A 93 -3.73 -3.87 -6.95
C ILE A 93 -4.61 -5.12 -6.76
N ASN A 94 -4.70 -5.63 -5.54
CA ASN A 94 -5.45 -6.82 -5.18
C ASN A 94 -6.81 -6.44 -4.57
N SER A 95 -7.89 -6.80 -5.26
CA SER A 95 -9.25 -6.47 -4.82
C SER A 95 -9.66 -7.13 -3.51
N SER A 96 -9.18 -8.34 -3.23
CA SER A 96 -9.48 -9.04 -1.97
C SER A 96 -8.85 -8.34 -0.78
N MET A 97 -7.60 -7.92 -0.90
CA MET A 97 -6.91 -7.15 0.14
C MET A 97 -7.60 -5.81 0.38
N LEU A 98 -7.97 -5.11 -0.69
CA LEU A 98 -8.64 -3.82 -0.62
C LEU A 98 -10.00 -3.92 0.05
N THR A 99 -10.77 -4.96 -0.26
CA THR A 99 -12.09 -5.21 0.38
C THR A 99 -11.93 -5.47 1.87
N VAL A 100 -10.99 -6.31 2.28
CA VAL A 100 -10.70 -6.57 3.71
C VAL A 100 -10.29 -5.29 4.42
N GLY A 101 -9.41 -4.49 3.81
CA GLY A 101 -8.97 -3.22 4.37
C GLY A 101 -10.11 -2.22 4.52
N ARG A 102 -10.93 -2.05 3.50
CA ARG A 102 -12.11 -1.18 3.53
C ARG A 102 -13.07 -1.58 4.64
N ASP A 103 -13.46 -2.84 4.70
CA ASP A 103 -14.44 -3.34 5.64
C ASP A 103 -13.93 -3.22 7.09
N ARG A 104 -12.66 -3.46 7.31
CA ARG A 104 -12.01 -3.25 8.60
C ARG A 104 -12.05 -1.79 9.05
N LEU A 105 -11.71 -0.85 8.16
CA LEU A 105 -11.76 0.58 8.45
C LEU A 105 -13.19 1.05 8.74
N LEU A 106 -14.17 0.58 7.98
CA LEU A 106 -15.59 0.86 8.22
C LEU A 106 -16.05 0.36 9.59
N ASN A 107 -15.65 -0.84 10.00
CA ASN A 107 -15.96 -1.39 11.32
C ASN A 107 -15.34 -0.57 12.47
N GLU A 108 -14.27 0.16 12.20
CA GLU A 108 -13.66 1.09 13.15
C GLU A 108 -14.22 2.53 13.05
N GLY A 109 -15.25 2.73 12.23
CA GLY A 109 -15.87 4.05 12.01
C GLY A 109 -15.07 4.99 11.11
N LEU A 110 -14.13 4.47 10.34
CA LEU A 110 -13.30 5.23 9.40
C LEU A 110 -13.78 5.00 7.96
N ILE A 111 -14.27 6.06 7.34
CA ILE A 111 -14.68 6.06 5.93
C ILE A 111 -13.58 6.74 5.12
N LEU A 112 -12.75 5.94 4.47
CA LEU A 112 -11.67 6.42 3.61
C LEU A 112 -11.97 6.08 2.15
N PRO A 113 -11.60 6.96 1.20
CA PRO A 113 -11.63 6.61 -0.21
C PRO A 113 -10.69 5.44 -0.50
N VAL A 114 -11.18 4.48 -1.27
CA VAL A 114 -10.43 3.31 -1.69
C VAL A 114 -10.43 3.18 -3.21
N SER A 115 -9.33 2.71 -3.78
CA SER A 115 -9.22 2.49 -5.22
C SER A 115 -8.33 1.31 -5.54
N LEU A 116 -8.76 0.48 -6.49
CA LEU A 116 -7.85 -0.41 -7.17
C LEU A 116 -6.88 0.43 -7.98
N ALA A 117 -5.60 0.26 -7.77
CA ALA A 117 -4.57 1.01 -8.47
C ALA A 117 -3.31 0.18 -8.67
N ASP A 118 -2.77 0.30 -9.88
CA ASP A 118 -1.43 -0.15 -10.18
C ASP A 118 -0.44 0.96 -9.81
N ALA A 119 0.53 0.64 -8.96
CA ALA A 119 1.55 1.61 -8.53
C ALA A 119 2.42 2.13 -9.69
N GLU A 120 2.52 1.38 -10.78
CA GLU A 120 3.26 1.77 -11.98
C GLU A 120 2.48 2.77 -12.85
N LYS A 121 1.17 2.95 -12.59
CA LYS A 121 0.29 3.89 -13.29
C LYS A 121 -0.80 4.38 -12.36
N LEU A 122 -0.47 5.32 -11.50
CA LEU A 122 -1.39 5.83 -10.48
C LEU A 122 -2.49 6.71 -11.09
N PRO A 123 -3.77 6.48 -10.74
CA PRO A 123 -4.90 7.25 -11.27
C PRO A 123 -5.11 8.58 -10.52
N PHE A 124 -4.05 9.28 -10.23
CA PHE A 124 -4.06 10.54 -9.50
C PHE A 124 -3.31 11.63 -10.25
N PRO A 125 -3.68 12.91 -10.07
CA PRO A 125 -2.98 14.01 -10.71
C PRO A 125 -1.59 14.23 -10.11
N ASP A 126 -0.77 14.98 -10.87
CA ASP A 126 0.55 15.42 -10.41
C ASP A 126 0.42 16.31 -9.17
N ASN A 127 1.42 16.28 -8.28
CA ASN A 127 1.55 17.23 -7.16
C ASN A 127 0.30 17.30 -6.28
N TYR A 128 -0.30 16.16 -5.95
CA TYR A 128 -1.55 16.11 -5.20
C TYR A 128 -1.36 15.77 -3.72
N PHE A 129 -0.50 14.81 -3.41
CA PHE A 129 -0.34 14.29 -2.05
C PHE A 129 0.80 14.95 -1.29
N ASN A 130 0.62 15.12 0.02
CA ASN A 130 1.65 15.55 0.94
C ASN A 130 2.58 14.39 1.35
N LEU A 131 2.05 13.18 1.39
CA LEU A 131 2.76 11.95 1.71
C LEU A 131 2.30 10.81 0.79
N VAL A 132 3.25 10.01 0.35
CA VAL A 132 2.99 8.71 -0.29
C VAL A 132 3.69 7.64 0.52
N SER A 133 2.98 6.59 0.90
CA SER A 133 3.53 5.48 1.66
C SER A 133 3.36 4.16 0.93
N VAL A 134 4.31 3.27 1.14
CA VAL A 134 4.24 1.86 0.77
C VAL A 134 4.92 1.03 1.84
N ALA A 135 4.20 0.09 2.43
CA ALA A 135 4.75 -0.77 3.45
C ALA A 135 4.81 -2.22 2.95
N PHE A 136 6.03 -2.74 2.82
CA PHE A 136 6.30 -4.12 2.43
C PHE A 136 5.82 -4.52 1.03
N GLY A 137 5.12 -3.65 0.28
CA GLY A 137 4.60 -3.94 -1.06
C GLY A 137 5.60 -3.73 -2.19
N LEU A 138 6.57 -2.84 -2.00
CA LEU A 138 7.51 -2.46 -3.07
C LEU A 138 8.31 -3.66 -3.62
N ARG A 139 8.69 -4.59 -2.77
CA ARG A 139 9.40 -5.81 -3.15
C ARG A 139 8.64 -6.69 -4.14
N ASN A 140 7.34 -6.63 -4.14
CA ASN A 140 6.45 -7.44 -4.98
C ASN A 140 6.13 -6.75 -6.32
N MET A 141 6.53 -5.51 -6.51
CA MET A 141 6.30 -4.77 -7.76
C MET A 141 7.24 -5.26 -8.85
N THR A 142 6.72 -5.37 -10.07
CA THR A 142 7.49 -5.84 -11.22
C THR A 142 8.49 -4.79 -11.69
N HIS A 143 8.04 -3.55 -11.89
CA HIS A 143 8.86 -2.42 -12.33
C HIS A 143 8.94 -1.37 -11.21
N LYS A 144 9.89 -1.55 -10.31
CA LYS A 144 10.05 -0.67 -9.14
C LYS A 144 10.36 0.77 -9.51
N ASP A 145 11.16 0.98 -10.55
CA ASP A 145 11.51 2.32 -11.03
C ASP A 145 10.28 3.07 -11.55
N ALA A 146 9.39 2.39 -12.28
CA ALA A 146 8.14 2.98 -12.75
C ALA A 146 7.22 3.36 -11.57
N ALA A 147 7.12 2.50 -10.56
CA ALA A 147 6.35 2.78 -9.36
C ALA A 147 6.92 3.98 -8.58
N LEU A 148 8.23 4.05 -8.40
CA LEU A 148 8.88 5.19 -7.73
C LEU A 148 8.70 6.50 -8.50
N LYS A 149 8.73 6.47 -9.82
CA LYS A 149 8.45 7.65 -10.67
C LYS A 149 7.02 8.14 -10.49
N GLU A 150 6.05 7.23 -10.45
CA GLU A 150 4.65 7.57 -10.21
C GLU A 150 4.43 8.13 -8.79
N MET A 151 5.05 7.55 -7.76
CA MET A 151 5.03 8.08 -6.41
C MET A 151 5.55 9.50 -6.35
N HIS A 152 6.68 9.76 -7.01
CA HIS A 152 7.26 11.09 -7.10
C HIS A 152 6.36 12.08 -7.86
N ARG A 153 5.74 11.63 -8.96
CA ARG A 153 4.85 12.46 -9.78
C ARG A 153 3.66 12.99 -8.99
N VAL A 154 3.03 12.14 -8.19
CA VAL A 154 1.81 12.49 -7.43
C VAL A 154 2.11 13.23 -6.13
N LEU A 155 3.37 13.27 -5.69
CA LEU A 155 3.80 14.05 -4.52
C LEU A 155 3.92 15.54 -4.85
N LYS A 156 3.48 16.37 -3.91
CA LYS A 156 3.74 17.82 -3.94
C LYS A 156 5.24 18.09 -3.79
N PRO A 157 5.78 19.14 -4.44
CA PRO A 157 7.15 19.59 -4.21
C PRO A 157 7.38 20.02 -2.75
N GLY A 158 8.57 19.73 -2.22
CA GLY A 158 9.02 20.14 -0.89
C GLY A 158 9.09 19.03 0.13
#